data_7e7b83f8c92dd562996bef21c59e93f2
#
_entry.id   7e7b83f8c92dd562996bef21c59e93f2
#
_cell.length_a   1.000
_cell.length_b   1.000
_cell.length_c   1.000
_cell.angle_alpha   90.00
_cell.angle_beta   90.00
_cell.angle_gamma   90.00
#
_symmetry.space_group_name_H-M   'P 1'
#
loop_
_entity.id
_entity.type
_entity.pdbx_description
1 polymer ?
#
loop_
_entity_poly.entity_id
_entity_poly.type
_entity_poly.pdbx_seq_one_letter_code
_entity_poly.pdbx_strand_id
1 'polypeptide(L)'
;MAIRKARIPDAKAIHQLLITYAQQELMLSRSLPDIYEKIRSFYVYEVSGEIVGTVSLQIWWADLAEVRSLAVAEGQMKQGVGRQLVQACLEEARGLGLKKVFALTYQPVFFEKMGFQYIEKAELPQKIWSDCVKCPKFPDCDEIAMSIVL
;
A
#
# COMPACT_ATOMS: atom_id res chain seq x y z
N MET A 1 4.03 5.94 -20.13
CA MET A 1 4.46 5.71 -18.74
C MET A 1 3.80 6.72 -17.82
N ALA A 2 2.96 6.27 -16.94
CA ALA A 2 2.25 7.20 -16.08
C ALA A 2 1.68 6.54 -14.84
N ILE A 3 1.68 7.29 -13.75
CA ILE A 3 0.90 6.99 -12.57
C ILE A 3 -0.49 7.60 -12.76
N ARG A 4 -1.51 6.86 -12.45
CA ARG A 4 -2.90 7.35 -12.48
C ARG A 4 -3.75 6.59 -11.48
N LYS A 5 -4.94 7.13 -11.20
CA LYS A 5 -5.91 6.40 -10.38
C LYS A 5 -6.36 5.17 -11.14
N ALA A 6 -6.60 4.10 -10.40
CA ALA A 6 -7.09 2.86 -10.98
C ALA A 6 -8.55 3.00 -11.44
N ARG A 7 -8.88 2.24 -12.47
CA ARG A 7 -10.25 2.13 -12.98
C ARG A 7 -10.67 0.67 -12.95
N ILE A 8 -11.96 0.42 -13.12
CA ILE A 8 -12.49 -0.94 -13.05
C ILE A 8 -11.73 -1.93 -13.93
N PRO A 9 -11.38 -1.61 -15.19
CA PRO A 9 -10.63 -2.56 -16.03
C PRO A 9 -9.25 -2.94 -15.49
N ASP A 10 -8.69 -2.15 -14.56
CA ASP A 10 -7.36 -2.43 -13.99
C ASP A 10 -7.39 -3.48 -12.88
N ALA A 11 -8.57 -3.81 -12.34
CA ALA A 11 -8.69 -4.63 -11.13
C ALA A 11 -8.02 -6.00 -11.26
N LYS A 12 -8.14 -6.65 -12.40
CA LYS A 12 -7.54 -7.97 -12.59
C LYS A 12 -6.01 -7.91 -12.60
N ALA A 13 -5.44 -6.89 -13.22
CA ALA A 13 -3.98 -6.71 -13.22
C ALA A 13 -3.47 -6.40 -11.81
N ILE A 14 -4.19 -5.58 -11.07
CA ILE A 14 -3.87 -5.30 -9.65
C ILE A 14 -3.88 -6.60 -8.86
N HIS A 15 -4.95 -7.39 -9.01
CA HIS A 15 -5.09 -8.66 -8.30
C HIS A 15 -3.91 -9.60 -8.60
N GLN A 16 -3.50 -9.68 -9.85
CA GLN A 16 -2.38 -10.54 -10.25
C GLN A 16 -1.07 -10.10 -9.58
N LEU A 17 -0.79 -8.81 -9.54
CA LEU A 17 0.39 -8.30 -8.85
C LEU A 17 0.37 -8.65 -7.36
N LEU A 18 -0.78 -8.49 -6.71
CA LEU A 18 -0.91 -8.76 -5.28
C LEU A 18 -0.81 -10.25 -4.98
N ILE A 19 -1.34 -11.12 -5.85
CA ILE A 19 -1.19 -12.57 -5.69
C ILE A 19 0.29 -12.95 -5.72
N THR A 20 1.04 -12.42 -6.67
CA THR A 20 2.47 -12.71 -6.79
C THR A 20 3.23 -12.33 -5.51
N TYR A 21 2.94 -11.16 -4.95
CA TYR A 21 3.54 -10.73 -3.69
C TYR A 21 3.10 -11.59 -2.51
N ALA A 22 1.83 -11.97 -2.45
CA ALA A 22 1.32 -12.81 -1.37
C ALA A 22 1.96 -14.21 -1.39
N GLN A 23 2.23 -14.76 -2.57
CA GLN A 23 2.90 -16.04 -2.71
C GLN A 23 4.34 -16.00 -2.20
N GLN A 24 4.95 -14.82 -2.20
CA GLN A 24 6.29 -14.61 -1.64
C GLN A 24 6.25 -14.20 -0.16
N GLU A 25 5.08 -14.23 0.45
CA GLU A 25 4.84 -13.83 1.84
C GLU A 25 5.23 -12.38 2.14
N LEU A 26 5.24 -11.53 1.11
CA LEU A 26 5.59 -10.12 1.24
C LEU A 26 4.40 -9.24 1.64
N MET A 27 3.19 -9.76 1.50
CA MET A 27 1.98 -9.06 1.92
C MET A 27 0.80 -10.04 2.00
N LEU A 28 -0.29 -9.60 2.61
CA LEU A 28 -1.55 -10.33 2.63
C LEU A 28 -2.24 -10.15 1.28
N SER A 29 -2.77 -11.26 0.73
CA SER A 29 -3.52 -11.19 -0.53
C SER A 29 -4.88 -10.53 -0.30
N ARG A 30 -5.41 -9.94 -1.37
CA ARG A 30 -6.75 -9.35 -1.37
C ARG A 30 -7.58 -10.03 -2.45
N SER A 31 -8.86 -10.24 -2.16
CA SER A 31 -9.76 -10.86 -3.13
C SER A 31 -10.09 -9.86 -4.25
N LEU A 32 -10.45 -10.39 -5.42
CA LEU A 32 -10.87 -9.54 -6.52
C LEU A 32 -12.11 -8.70 -6.18
N PRO A 33 -13.15 -9.24 -5.51
CA PRO A 33 -14.27 -8.40 -5.06
C PRO A 33 -13.85 -7.25 -4.16
N ASP A 34 -12.90 -7.47 -3.25
CA ASP A 34 -12.40 -6.41 -2.38
C ASP A 34 -11.71 -5.31 -3.18
N ILE A 35 -10.95 -5.69 -4.20
CA ILE A 35 -10.29 -4.72 -5.09
C ILE A 35 -11.32 -3.89 -5.85
N TYR A 36 -12.36 -4.52 -6.40
CA TYR A 36 -13.44 -3.78 -7.07
C TYR A 36 -14.11 -2.80 -6.14
N GLU A 37 -14.42 -3.23 -4.92
CA GLU A 37 -15.09 -2.40 -3.94
C GLU A 37 -14.27 -1.17 -3.58
N LYS A 38 -12.95 -1.32 -3.52
CA LYS A 38 -12.04 -0.26 -3.08
C LYS A 38 -11.21 0.32 -4.22
N ILE A 39 -11.67 0.19 -5.44
CA ILE A 39 -10.90 0.60 -6.63
C ILE A 39 -10.47 2.07 -6.59
N ARG A 40 -11.28 2.93 -5.97
CA ARG A 40 -10.96 4.35 -5.87
C ARG A 40 -9.75 4.65 -4.98
N SER A 41 -9.37 3.71 -4.13
CA SER A 41 -8.20 3.86 -3.25
C SER A 41 -6.90 3.52 -3.94
N PHE A 42 -6.95 2.92 -5.13
CA PHE A 42 -5.77 2.41 -5.80
C PHE A 42 -5.19 3.40 -6.80
N TYR A 43 -3.87 3.42 -6.86
CA TYR A 43 -3.10 3.98 -7.97
C TYR A 43 -2.46 2.83 -8.74
N VAL A 44 -2.27 3.03 -10.03
CA VAL A 44 -1.53 2.10 -10.88
C VAL A 44 -0.42 2.84 -11.61
N TYR A 45 0.65 2.10 -11.92
CA TYR A 45 1.74 2.59 -12.75
C TYR A 45 1.70 1.80 -14.05
N GLU A 46 1.53 2.51 -15.14
CA GLU A 46 1.34 1.89 -16.46
C GLU A 46 2.54 2.17 -17.35
N VAL A 47 3.08 1.13 -17.99
CA VAL A 47 4.16 1.23 -18.95
C VAL A 47 3.74 0.47 -20.20
N SER A 48 3.68 1.18 -21.33
CA SER A 48 3.34 0.59 -22.65
C SER A 48 2.04 -0.22 -22.60
N GLY A 49 1.02 0.29 -21.92
CA GLY A 49 -0.28 -0.35 -21.80
C GLY A 49 -0.35 -1.46 -20.75
N GLU A 50 0.73 -1.75 -20.05
CA GLU A 50 0.76 -2.76 -18.99
C GLU A 50 0.82 -2.14 -17.61
N ILE A 51 0.06 -2.69 -16.66
CA ILE A 51 0.13 -2.28 -15.27
C ILE A 51 1.30 -3.01 -14.62
N VAL A 52 2.32 -2.23 -14.22
CA VAL A 52 3.54 -2.79 -13.63
C VAL A 52 3.71 -2.45 -12.16
N GLY A 53 2.79 -1.68 -11.60
CA GLY A 53 2.83 -1.35 -10.18
C GLY A 53 1.49 -0.90 -9.69
N THR A 54 1.26 -1.04 -8.38
CA THR A 54 0.04 -0.62 -7.74
C THR A 54 0.29 -0.28 -6.27
N VAL A 55 -0.59 0.53 -5.72
CA VAL A 55 -0.59 0.89 -4.30
C VAL A 55 -1.99 1.38 -3.93
N SER A 56 -2.37 1.28 -2.67
CA SER A 56 -3.63 1.87 -2.22
C SER A 56 -3.41 2.76 -1.00
N LEU A 57 -4.26 3.76 -0.85
CA LEU A 57 -4.30 4.62 0.32
C LEU A 57 -5.61 4.34 1.05
N GLN A 58 -5.50 3.78 2.25
CA GLN A 58 -6.65 3.45 3.09
C GLN A 58 -6.81 4.52 4.17
N ILE A 59 -7.96 5.19 4.20
CA ILE A 59 -8.23 6.18 5.24
C ILE A 59 -8.79 5.46 6.46
N TRP A 60 -8.18 5.68 7.64
CA TRP A 60 -8.59 5.04 8.88
C TRP A 60 -9.31 5.99 9.83
N TRP A 61 -8.91 7.27 9.84
CA TRP A 61 -9.51 8.27 10.72
C TRP A 61 -9.32 9.66 10.10
N ALA A 62 -9.82 10.68 10.78
CA ALA A 62 -9.75 12.06 10.28
C ALA A 62 -8.32 12.55 10.03
N ASP A 63 -7.35 11.98 10.72
CA ASP A 63 -5.96 12.42 10.66
C ASP A 63 -4.98 11.29 10.29
N LEU A 64 -5.46 10.11 9.93
CA LEU A 64 -4.62 8.93 9.73
C LEU A 64 -5.02 8.11 8.51
N ALA A 65 -4.05 7.78 7.69
CA ALA A 65 -4.23 6.88 6.56
C ALA A 65 -3.07 5.88 6.49
N GLU A 66 -3.26 4.83 5.72
CA GLU A 66 -2.28 3.77 5.53
C GLU A 66 -1.95 3.58 4.06
N VAL A 67 -0.66 3.48 3.73
CA VAL A 67 -0.20 3.00 2.43
C VAL A 67 -0.22 1.48 2.48
N ARG A 68 -1.01 0.86 1.61
CA ARG A 68 -1.23 -0.59 1.58
C ARG A 68 -1.04 -1.13 0.17
N SER A 69 -0.85 -2.45 0.11
CA SER A 69 -0.90 -3.19 -1.17
C SER A 69 0.07 -2.62 -2.22
N LEU A 70 1.24 -2.20 -1.77
CA LEU A 70 2.30 -1.73 -2.68
C LEU A 70 2.96 -2.94 -3.32
N ALA A 71 2.84 -3.05 -4.63
CA ALA A 71 3.44 -4.14 -5.39
C ALA A 71 3.96 -3.62 -6.71
N VAL A 72 5.16 -4.05 -7.09
CA VAL A 72 5.81 -3.65 -8.34
C VAL A 72 6.28 -4.92 -9.05
N ALA A 73 6.05 -5.00 -10.36
CA ALA A 73 6.49 -6.12 -11.17
C ALA A 73 8.02 -6.26 -11.10
N GLU A 74 8.50 -7.50 -11.11
CA GLU A 74 9.92 -7.81 -10.90
C GLU A 74 10.86 -6.97 -11.77
N GLY A 75 10.57 -6.84 -13.05
CA GLY A 75 11.42 -6.09 -13.97
C GLY A 75 11.45 -4.59 -13.76
N GLN A 76 10.58 -4.07 -12.90
CA GLN A 76 10.42 -2.62 -12.69
C GLN A 76 10.84 -2.15 -11.30
N MET A 77 11.30 -3.05 -10.44
CA MET A 77 11.54 -2.74 -9.03
C MET A 77 12.61 -1.68 -8.78
N LYS A 78 13.61 -1.60 -9.66
CA LYS A 78 14.74 -0.68 -9.47
C LYS A 78 14.60 0.64 -10.22
N GLN A 79 13.43 0.92 -10.79
CA GLN A 79 13.22 2.10 -11.62
C GLN A 79 12.45 3.21 -10.92
N GLY A 80 12.33 3.14 -9.61
CA GLY A 80 11.64 4.17 -8.84
C GLY A 80 10.12 4.10 -8.90
N VAL A 81 9.55 3.03 -9.41
CA VAL A 81 8.11 2.87 -9.55
C VAL A 81 7.43 2.89 -8.18
N GLY A 82 7.94 2.10 -7.23
CA GLY A 82 7.39 2.05 -5.88
C GLY A 82 7.44 3.41 -5.19
N ARG A 83 8.55 4.11 -5.32
CA ARG A 83 8.71 5.44 -4.74
C ARG A 83 7.67 6.42 -5.29
N GLN A 84 7.49 6.43 -6.60
CA GLN A 84 6.52 7.32 -7.23
C GLN A 84 5.09 7.01 -6.81
N LEU A 85 4.76 5.72 -6.66
CA LEU A 85 3.45 5.30 -6.19
C LEU A 85 3.19 5.78 -4.76
N VAL A 86 4.15 5.60 -3.86
CA VAL A 86 3.99 6.07 -2.48
C VAL A 86 3.90 7.60 -2.44
N GLN A 87 4.70 8.30 -3.24
CA GLN A 87 4.60 9.76 -3.32
C GLN A 87 3.22 10.23 -3.75
N ALA A 88 2.59 9.54 -4.71
CA ALA A 88 1.23 9.88 -5.12
C ALA A 88 0.25 9.73 -3.95
N CYS A 89 0.38 8.68 -3.15
CA CYS A 89 -0.44 8.50 -1.96
C CYS A 89 -0.22 9.62 -0.95
N LEU A 90 1.02 10.02 -0.72
CA LEU A 90 1.33 11.10 0.24
C LEU A 90 0.77 12.44 -0.23
N GLU A 91 0.84 12.72 -1.52
CA GLU A 91 0.26 13.94 -2.06
C GLU A 91 -1.26 13.96 -1.92
N GLU A 92 -1.91 12.84 -2.19
CA GLU A 92 -3.36 12.73 -1.98
C GLU A 92 -3.72 12.93 -0.51
N ALA A 93 -2.97 12.31 0.39
CA ALA A 93 -3.20 12.43 1.83
C ALA A 93 -3.09 13.89 2.29
N ARG A 94 -2.09 14.62 1.79
CA ARG A 94 -1.95 16.05 2.09
C ARG A 94 -3.14 16.84 1.58
N GLY A 95 -3.57 16.56 0.36
CA GLY A 95 -4.71 17.25 -0.24
C GLY A 95 -6.02 16.98 0.47
N LEU A 96 -6.15 15.84 1.12
CA LEU A 96 -7.33 15.48 1.90
C LEU A 96 -7.30 16.04 3.33
N GLY A 97 -6.19 16.63 3.74
CA GLY A 97 -6.07 17.20 5.08
C GLY A 97 -5.62 16.20 6.15
N LEU A 98 -5.09 15.06 5.74
CA LEU A 98 -4.57 14.07 6.69
C LEU A 98 -3.25 14.53 7.30
N LYS A 99 -2.98 14.10 8.54
CA LYS A 99 -1.79 14.54 9.29
C LYS A 99 -0.68 13.52 9.30
N LYS A 100 -1.02 12.24 9.17
CA LYS A 100 -0.05 11.15 9.29
C LYS A 100 -0.44 10.00 8.36
N VAL A 101 0.57 9.38 7.78
CA VAL A 101 0.41 8.15 6.99
C VAL A 101 1.33 7.10 7.57
N PHE A 102 0.82 5.87 7.72
CA PHE A 102 1.62 4.76 8.20
C PHE A 102 1.65 3.62 7.19
N ALA A 103 2.56 2.68 7.41
CA ALA A 103 2.67 1.46 6.62
C ALA A 103 3.07 0.32 7.54
N LEU A 104 2.55 -0.87 7.26
CA LEU A 104 3.01 -2.11 7.88
C LEU A 104 3.78 -2.85 6.79
N THR A 105 5.07 -3.11 7.02
CA THR A 105 5.96 -3.49 5.94
C THR A 105 7.02 -4.51 6.36
N TYR A 106 7.48 -5.29 5.38
CA TYR A 106 8.69 -6.09 5.49
C TYR A 106 9.90 -5.40 4.84
N GLN A 107 9.72 -4.18 4.32
CA GLN A 107 10.78 -3.44 3.63
C GLN A 107 11.02 -2.07 4.27
N PRO A 108 11.49 -2.05 5.53
CA PRO A 108 11.64 -0.79 6.26
C PRO A 108 12.65 0.16 5.62
N VAL A 109 13.71 -0.36 4.99
CA VAL A 109 14.72 0.49 4.35
C VAL A 109 14.10 1.33 3.24
N PHE A 110 13.20 0.74 2.45
CA PHE A 110 12.50 1.47 1.40
C PHE A 110 11.70 2.66 1.96
N PHE A 111 10.91 2.41 3.01
CA PHE A 111 10.10 3.47 3.61
C PHE A 111 10.95 4.48 4.36
N GLU A 112 12.02 4.04 5.00
CA GLU A 112 12.96 4.93 5.67
C GLU A 112 13.54 5.97 4.71
N LYS A 113 13.92 5.53 3.51
CA LYS A 113 14.42 6.42 2.46
C LYS A 113 13.39 7.43 1.99
N MET A 114 12.12 7.17 2.21
CA MET A 114 11.04 8.09 1.86
C MET A 114 10.69 9.03 3.00
N GLY A 115 11.36 8.93 4.14
CA GLY A 115 11.12 9.79 5.28
C GLY A 115 10.24 9.20 6.37
N PHE A 116 9.83 7.95 6.24
CA PHE A 116 9.07 7.27 7.29
C PHE A 116 9.99 6.92 8.44
N GLN A 117 9.43 6.91 9.64
CA GLN A 117 10.14 6.54 10.86
C GLN A 117 9.48 5.34 11.52
N TYR A 118 10.27 4.56 12.26
CA TYR A 118 9.74 3.41 12.99
C TYR A 118 8.80 3.87 14.09
N ILE A 119 7.70 3.16 14.27
CA ILE A 119 6.76 3.37 15.37
C ILE A 119 6.42 2.02 15.99
N GLU A 120 5.89 2.08 17.22
CA GLU A 120 5.36 0.88 17.86
C GLU A 120 3.97 0.58 17.30
N LYS A 121 3.68 -0.70 17.07
CA LYS A 121 2.36 -1.12 16.58
C LYS A 121 1.26 -0.68 17.54
N ALA A 122 1.54 -0.63 18.83
CA ALA A 122 0.58 -0.20 19.83
C ALA A 122 0.13 1.25 19.67
N GLU A 123 0.86 2.07 18.92
CA GLU A 123 0.47 3.45 18.62
C GLU A 123 -0.65 3.54 17.60
N LEU A 124 -0.96 2.45 16.90
CA LEU A 124 -2.00 2.43 15.88
C LEU A 124 -3.36 2.19 16.52
N PRO A 125 -4.44 2.81 15.99
CA PRO A 125 -5.79 2.62 16.52
C PRO A 125 -6.24 1.17 16.49
N GLN A 126 -7.02 0.76 17.49
CA GLN A 126 -7.50 -0.62 17.60
C GLN A 126 -8.28 -1.11 16.38
N LYS A 127 -9.00 -0.23 15.70
CA LYS A 127 -9.79 -0.66 14.55
C LYS A 127 -8.93 -1.18 13.39
N ILE A 128 -7.64 -0.83 13.35
CA ILE A 128 -6.70 -1.38 12.37
C ILE A 128 -6.49 -2.86 12.64
N TRP A 129 -6.55 -3.26 13.90
CA TRP A 129 -6.36 -4.66 14.32
C TRP A 129 -7.49 -5.58 13.83
N SER A 130 -8.63 -5.03 13.42
CA SER A 130 -9.71 -5.85 12.86
C SER A 130 -9.29 -6.52 11.55
N ASP A 131 -8.42 -5.86 10.75
CA ASP A 131 -7.84 -6.47 9.57
C ASP A 131 -6.75 -7.47 9.95
N CYS A 132 -5.98 -7.17 10.99
CA CYS A 132 -4.91 -8.05 11.46
C CYS A 132 -5.45 -9.39 11.97
N VAL A 133 -6.61 -9.40 12.61
CA VAL A 133 -7.25 -10.63 13.10
C VAL A 133 -7.52 -11.61 11.95
N LYS A 134 -7.76 -11.11 10.75
CA LYS A 134 -8.02 -11.93 9.56
C LYS A 134 -6.73 -12.40 8.89
N CYS A 135 -5.59 -11.91 9.32
CA CYS A 135 -4.31 -12.25 8.73
C CYS A 135 -3.83 -13.60 9.25
N PRO A 136 -3.32 -14.52 8.39
CA PRO A 136 -2.79 -15.80 8.83
C PRO A 136 -1.63 -15.68 9.83
N LYS A 137 -0.97 -14.54 9.89
CA LYS A 137 0.17 -14.30 10.78
C LYS A 137 -0.24 -13.79 12.15
N PHE A 138 -1.50 -13.44 12.35
CA PHE A 138 -1.99 -12.98 13.65
C PHE A 138 -1.99 -14.13 14.67
N PRO A 139 -1.58 -13.92 15.94
CA PRO A 139 -1.11 -12.68 16.54
C PRO A 139 0.41 -12.43 16.41
N ASP A 140 1.14 -13.30 15.74
CA ASP A 140 2.61 -13.26 15.65
C ASP A 140 3.09 -12.52 14.42
N CYS A 141 2.41 -11.43 14.06
CA CYS A 141 2.78 -10.61 12.91
C CYS A 141 4.15 -9.97 13.13
N ASP A 142 5.05 -10.20 12.19
CA ASP A 142 6.42 -9.69 12.23
C ASP A 142 6.64 -8.48 11.31
N GLU A 143 5.58 -7.92 10.73
CA GLU A 143 5.67 -6.70 9.96
C GLU A 143 6.12 -5.53 10.83
N ILE A 144 6.87 -4.62 10.22
CA ILE A 144 7.38 -3.42 10.89
C ILE A 144 6.42 -2.27 10.63
N ALA A 145 6.07 -1.54 11.70
CA ALA A 145 5.22 -0.37 11.59
C ALA A 145 6.07 0.88 11.41
N MET A 146 5.72 1.69 10.44
CA MET A 146 6.42 2.95 10.15
C MET A 146 5.40 4.03 9.83
N SER A 147 5.74 5.30 10.10
CA SER A 147 4.86 6.40 9.78
C SER A 147 5.63 7.63 9.35
N ILE A 148 4.93 8.51 8.64
CA ILE A 148 5.43 9.82 8.25
C ILE A 148 4.39 10.87 8.64
N VAL A 149 4.87 11.97 9.22
CA VAL A 149 4.03 13.13 9.52
C VAL A 149 4.04 14.05 8.31
N LEU A 150 2.86 14.41 7.84
CA LEU A 150 2.71 15.22 6.63
C LEU A 150 2.86 16.72 6.89
#